data_a4c57c69d8048d7f54fa299a9a5f5cd3
#
_entry.id   a4c57c69d8048d7f54fa299a9a5f5cd3
#
_cell.length_a   1.000
_cell.length_b   1.000
_cell.length_c   1.000
_cell.angle_alpha   90.00
_cell.angle_beta   90.00
_cell.angle_gamma   90.00
#
_symmetry.space_group_name_H-M   'P 1'
#
loop_
_entity.id
_entity.type
_entity.pdbx_description
1 polymer ?
#
loop_
_entity_poly.entity_id
_entity_poly.type
_entity_poly.pdbx_seq_one_letter_code
_entity_poly.pdbx_strand_id
1 'polypeptide(L)'
;MKLIRVLLEATQKPKAVIMAGGAGSGKSYLLKQLDLGSLEQFNPDKYIEDPNSPAHNNLSAATAQTNKDVLQAIENKTSFVWDTTASNSSKVKDIIKAGYDVYMVMVYTHPMISYISNFQSRERNVPASAVFSTWRNVYQLISDYSKMTGGNLSIFINDRDGKYGKEIEAFNTAAKNGASGIADYLASYNKQND
;
A
#
# COMPACT_ATOMS: atom_id res chain seq x y z
N MET A 1 7.07 11.81 -13.66
CA MET A 1 7.12 12.23 -12.23
C MET A 1 7.06 13.74 -11.99
N LYS A 2 7.34 14.59 -12.96
CA LYS A 2 7.08 16.05 -12.84
C LYS A 2 5.62 16.42 -12.59
N LEU A 3 4.67 15.58 -13.00
CA LEU A 3 3.22 15.84 -12.89
C LEU A 3 2.73 15.96 -11.42
N ILE A 4 3.23 15.09 -10.53
CA ILE A 4 2.85 15.13 -9.10
C ILE A 4 3.33 16.43 -8.45
N ARG A 5 4.55 16.88 -8.79
CA ARG A 5 5.07 18.14 -8.28
C ARG A 5 4.24 19.34 -8.71
N VAL A 6 3.88 19.42 -10.00
CA VAL A 6 3.00 20.48 -10.52
C VAL A 6 1.63 20.49 -9.83
N LEU A 7 1.05 19.29 -9.61
CA LEU A 7 -0.21 19.17 -8.91
C LEU A 7 -0.11 19.62 -7.44
N LEU A 8 1.05 19.43 -6.80
CA LEU A 8 1.29 19.85 -5.43
C LEU A 8 1.45 21.38 -5.29
N GLU A 9 1.83 22.10 -6.32
CA GLU A 9 2.07 23.55 -6.28
C GLU A 9 0.79 24.40 -6.56
N ALA A 10 -0.28 23.81 -7.09
CA ALA A 10 -1.38 24.55 -7.73
C ALA A 10 -2.51 25.02 -6.82
N THR A 11 -2.60 24.65 -5.54
CA THR A 11 -3.73 24.99 -4.68
C THR A 11 -3.32 25.48 -3.29
N GLN A 12 -4.14 26.37 -2.67
CA GLN A 12 -3.96 26.84 -1.29
C GLN A 12 -4.43 25.82 -0.23
N LYS A 13 -5.07 24.72 -0.66
CA LYS A 13 -5.56 23.68 0.25
C LYS A 13 -4.42 22.75 0.71
N PRO A 14 -4.50 22.24 1.94
CA PRO A 14 -3.58 21.19 2.37
C PRO A 14 -3.75 19.95 1.48
N LYS A 15 -2.66 19.22 1.27
CA LYS A 15 -2.62 18.09 0.35
C LYS A 15 -2.28 16.80 1.09
N ALA A 16 -2.98 15.73 0.75
CA ALA A 16 -2.67 14.40 1.22
C ALA A 16 -2.34 13.49 0.04
N VAL A 17 -1.09 13.02 -0.01
CA VAL A 17 -0.68 11.97 -0.95
C VAL A 17 -0.82 10.64 -0.25
N ILE A 18 -1.70 9.78 -0.74
CA ILE A 18 -1.97 8.48 -0.13
C ILE A 18 -1.37 7.39 -1.02
N MET A 19 -0.33 6.74 -0.51
CA MET A 19 0.23 5.54 -1.14
C MET A 19 -0.67 4.35 -0.83
N ALA A 20 -1.16 3.66 -1.84
CA ALA A 20 -2.05 2.52 -1.70
C ALA A 20 -1.50 1.28 -2.38
N GLY A 21 -1.78 0.11 -1.82
CA GLY A 21 -1.35 -1.17 -2.39
C GLY A 21 -1.13 -2.23 -1.32
N GLY A 22 -1.24 -3.50 -1.70
CA GLY A 22 -1.06 -4.63 -0.79
C GLY A 22 0.35 -4.74 -0.22
N ALA A 23 0.52 -5.60 0.78
CA ALA A 23 1.84 -5.96 1.28
C ALA A 23 2.69 -6.53 0.13
N GLY A 24 3.95 -6.14 0.02
CA GLY A 24 4.85 -6.62 -1.05
C GLY A 24 4.60 -6.01 -2.44
N SER A 25 3.68 -5.05 -2.60
CA SER A 25 3.38 -4.43 -3.90
C SER A 25 4.50 -3.52 -4.43
N GLY A 26 5.41 -3.05 -3.58
CA GLY A 26 6.50 -2.16 -3.96
C GLY A 26 6.23 -0.67 -3.70
N LYS A 27 5.26 -0.32 -2.85
CA LYS A 27 4.97 1.08 -2.48
C LYS A 27 6.20 1.85 -2.02
N SER A 28 6.96 1.28 -1.07
CA SER A 28 8.14 1.95 -0.50
C SER A 28 9.24 2.17 -1.55
N TYR A 29 9.35 1.30 -2.56
CA TYR A 29 10.26 1.52 -3.69
C TYR A 29 9.78 2.69 -4.53
N LEU A 30 8.49 2.72 -4.90
CA LEU A 30 7.93 3.83 -5.68
C LEU A 30 8.02 5.15 -4.91
N LEU A 31 7.72 5.13 -3.60
CA LEU A 31 7.78 6.32 -2.76
C LEU A 31 9.16 6.99 -2.80
N LYS A 32 10.25 6.21 -2.80
CA LYS A 32 11.62 6.73 -2.94
C LYS A 32 11.90 7.36 -4.31
N GLN A 33 11.12 7.01 -5.34
CA GLN A 33 11.27 7.56 -6.70
C GLN A 33 10.40 8.81 -6.94
N LEU A 34 9.44 9.07 -6.04
CA LEU A 34 8.59 10.25 -6.12
C LEU A 34 9.30 11.45 -5.48
N ASP A 35 9.38 12.54 -6.22
CA ASP A 35 9.82 13.82 -5.65
C ASP A 35 8.62 14.46 -4.94
N LEU A 36 8.46 14.10 -3.65
CA LEU A 36 7.38 14.61 -2.80
C LEU A 36 7.81 15.82 -1.96
N GLY A 37 9.01 16.35 -2.21
CA GLY A 37 9.55 17.52 -1.53
C GLY A 37 9.69 17.31 -0.02
N SER A 38 9.30 18.33 0.76
CA SER A 38 9.38 18.34 2.23
C SER A 38 8.12 17.81 2.92
N LEU A 39 7.24 17.08 2.21
CA LEU A 39 6.03 16.54 2.83
C LEU A 39 6.38 15.54 3.93
N GLU A 40 5.76 15.71 5.10
CA GLU A 40 5.90 14.76 6.18
C GLU A 40 5.34 13.40 5.79
N GLN A 41 6.09 12.32 6.10
CA GLN A 41 5.72 10.96 5.70
C GLN A 41 5.28 10.15 6.93
N PHE A 42 4.07 9.64 6.86
CA PHE A 42 3.47 8.76 7.88
C PHE A 42 3.46 7.32 7.38
N ASN A 43 4.22 6.46 8.06
CA ASN A 43 4.35 5.04 7.75
C ASN A 43 4.46 4.24 9.06
N PRO A 44 3.65 3.19 9.26
CA PRO A 44 3.78 2.33 10.44
C PRO A 44 5.15 1.66 10.58
N ASP A 45 5.83 1.35 9.48
CA ASP A 45 7.13 0.69 9.51
C ASP A 45 8.18 1.54 10.25
N LYS A 46 8.10 2.88 10.21
CA LYS A 46 8.93 3.78 11.01
C LYS A 46 8.91 3.45 12.52
N TYR A 47 7.73 3.12 13.05
CA TYR A 47 7.57 2.79 14.46
C TYR A 47 7.92 1.33 14.78
N ILE A 48 7.74 0.43 13.82
CA ILE A 48 8.08 -0.99 13.98
C ILE A 48 9.59 -1.18 14.03
N GLU A 49 10.32 -0.45 13.18
CA GLU A 49 11.77 -0.58 13.00
C GLU A 49 12.58 0.21 14.06
N ASP A 50 11.98 1.21 14.71
CA ASP A 50 12.65 2.00 15.75
C ASP A 50 12.69 1.23 17.08
N PRO A 51 13.88 0.79 17.57
CA PRO A 51 14.00 0.07 18.83
C PRO A 51 13.55 0.88 20.06
N ASN A 52 13.53 2.22 19.96
CA ASN A 52 13.11 3.11 21.04
C ASN A 52 11.60 3.39 21.01
N SER A 53 10.91 2.94 19.97
CA SER A 53 9.47 3.14 19.85
C SER A 53 8.70 2.21 20.78
N PRO A 54 7.68 2.69 21.51
CA PRO A 54 6.74 1.83 22.22
C PRO A 54 6.00 0.83 21.32
N ALA A 55 6.00 1.08 20.01
CA ALA A 55 5.39 0.23 19.00
C ALA A 55 6.40 -0.65 18.25
N HIS A 56 7.66 -0.75 18.75
CA HIS A 56 8.68 -1.61 18.17
C HIS A 56 8.18 -3.06 18.07
N ASN A 57 8.35 -3.68 16.90
CA ASN A 57 7.87 -5.03 16.59
C ASN A 57 6.35 -5.26 16.79
N ASN A 58 5.54 -4.20 16.89
CA ASN A 58 4.10 -4.27 17.10
C ASN A 58 3.33 -3.49 16.02
N LEU A 59 2.88 -4.20 14.97
CA LEU A 59 2.16 -3.59 13.85
C LEU A 59 0.88 -2.86 14.28
N SER A 60 0.13 -3.41 15.24
CA SER A 60 -1.13 -2.80 15.70
C SER A 60 -0.85 -1.46 16.40
N ALA A 61 0.12 -1.44 17.31
CA ALA A 61 0.54 -0.22 18.01
C ALA A 61 1.13 0.82 17.04
N ALA A 62 1.97 0.39 16.10
CA ALA A 62 2.55 1.26 15.07
C ALA A 62 1.48 1.86 14.15
N THR A 63 0.50 1.06 13.75
CA THR A 63 -0.64 1.54 12.96
C THR A 63 -1.48 2.54 13.75
N ALA A 64 -1.73 2.29 15.03
CA ALA A 64 -2.46 3.21 15.89
C ALA A 64 -1.72 4.54 16.06
N GLN A 65 -0.40 4.51 16.24
CA GLN A 65 0.43 5.72 16.34
C GLN A 65 0.41 6.50 15.02
N THR A 66 0.67 5.84 13.89
CA THR A 66 0.59 6.49 12.56
C THR A 66 -0.76 7.14 12.31
N ASN A 67 -1.85 6.51 12.78
CA ASN A 67 -3.19 7.11 12.65
C ASN A 67 -3.34 8.38 13.50
N LYS A 68 -2.74 8.44 14.68
CA LYS A 68 -2.72 9.66 15.50
C LYS A 68 -1.96 10.78 14.82
N ASP A 69 -0.82 10.47 14.21
CA ASP A 69 -0.01 11.46 13.48
C ASP A 69 -0.78 12.05 12.30
N VAL A 70 -1.48 11.17 11.53
CA VAL A 70 -2.35 11.62 10.43
C VAL A 70 -3.47 12.52 10.94
N LEU A 71 -4.11 12.18 12.05
CA LEU A 71 -5.15 13.03 12.67
C LEU A 71 -4.58 14.40 13.10
N GLN A 72 -3.41 14.40 13.72
CA GLN A 72 -2.74 15.64 14.12
C GLN A 72 -2.38 16.51 12.90
N ALA A 73 -1.91 15.91 11.82
CA ALA A 73 -1.66 16.63 10.57
C ALA A 73 -2.95 17.22 10.00
N ILE A 74 -4.07 16.50 10.08
CA ILE A 74 -5.39 16.99 9.65
C ILE A 74 -5.83 18.18 10.49
N GLU A 75 -5.69 18.13 11.80
CA GLU A 75 -6.02 19.22 12.73
C GLU A 75 -5.17 20.47 12.44
N ASN A 76 -3.88 20.28 12.20
CA ASN A 76 -2.92 21.36 11.90
C ASN A 76 -2.98 21.85 10.44
N LYS A 77 -3.80 21.25 9.57
CA LYS A 77 -3.86 21.54 8.14
C LYS A 77 -2.51 21.43 7.42
N THR A 78 -1.62 20.56 7.89
CA THR A 78 -0.34 20.30 7.22
C THR A 78 -0.49 19.30 6.08
N SER A 79 0.24 19.51 5.01
CA SER A 79 0.28 18.55 3.88
C SER A 79 1.19 17.37 4.22
N PHE A 80 0.80 16.16 3.81
CA PHE A 80 1.50 14.94 4.18
C PHE A 80 1.44 13.84 3.11
N VAL A 81 2.31 12.85 3.28
CA VAL A 81 2.27 11.57 2.59
C VAL A 81 1.88 10.49 3.59
N TRP A 82 0.91 9.68 3.26
CA TRP A 82 0.52 8.52 4.08
C TRP A 82 0.78 7.22 3.33
N ASP A 83 1.81 6.46 3.75
CA ASP A 83 2.06 5.11 3.24
C ASP A 83 1.18 4.12 4.01
N THR A 84 0.17 3.62 3.33
CA THR A 84 -0.82 2.70 3.88
C THR A 84 -1.20 1.65 2.85
N THR A 85 -1.90 0.61 3.28
CA THR A 85 -2.51 -0.33 2.32
C THR A 85 -3.72 0.28 1.63
N ALA A 86 -4.41 1.23 2.28
CA ALA A 86 -5.69 1.80 1.83
C ALA A 86 -6.74 0.71 1.53
N SER A 87 -6.79 -0.35 2.35
CA SER A 87 -7.76 -1.44 2.22
C SER A 87 -9.16 -1.08 2.73
N ASN A 88 -9.34 0.14 3.25
CA ASN A 88 -10.59 0.72 3.72
C ASN A 88 -10.63 2.21 3.37
N SER A 89 -11.74 2.64 2.76
CA SER A 89 -11.90 4.02 2.26
C SER A 89 -12.34 5.04 3.32
N SER A 90 -12.70 4.62 4.54
CA SER A 90 -13.26 5.54 5.55
C SER A 90 -12.34 6.72 5.86
N LYS A 91 -11.06 6.45 6.13
CA LYS A 91 -10.09 7.50 6.45
C LYS A 91 -9.82 8.45 5.28
N VAL A 92 -9.81 7.92 4.05
CA VAL A 92 -9.68 8.77 2.85
C VAL A 92 -10.86 9.72 2.75
N LYS A 93 -12.08 9.24 3.04
CA LYS A 93 -13.27 10.09 3.11
C LYS A 93 -13.16 11.18 4.18
N ASP A 94 -12.60 10.84 5.34
CA ASP A 94 -12.46 11.81 6.43
C ASP A 94 -11.42 12.89 6.09
N ILE A 95 -10.32 12.53 5.43
CA ILE A 95 -9.31 13.49 4.92
C ILE A 95 -9.96 14.45 3.89
N ILE A 96 -10.76 13.91 2.95
CA ILE A 96 -11.48 14.73 1.97
C ILE A 96 -12.46 15.65 2.66
N LYS A 97 -13.27 15.17 3.63
CA LYS A 97 -14.19 15.99 4.41
C LYS A 97 -13.49 17.10 5.21
N ALA A 98 -12.27 16.84 5.64
CA ALA A 98 -11.42 17.85 6.30
C ALA A 98 -10.90 18.92 5.35
N GLY A 99 -11.24 18.87 4.06
CA GLY A 99 -10.93 19.92 3.06
C GLY A 99 -9.59 19.75 2.36
N TYR A 100 -8.98 18.56 2.42
CA TYR A 100 -7.74 18.26 1.70
C TYR A 100 -7.98 18.00 0.22
N ASP A 101 -7.01 18.40 -0.59
CA ASP A 101 -6.85 17.86 -1.94
C ASP A 101 -6.13 16.52 -1.82
N VAL A 102 -6.82 15.43 -2.13
CA VAL A 102 -6.29 14.06 -1.98
C VAL A 102 -5.81 13.53 -3.31
N TYR A 103 -4.57 13.04 -3.31
CA TYR A 103 -3.93 12.36 -4.43
C TYR A 103 -3.65 10.91 -4.05
N MET A 104 -4.28 9.96 -4.75
CA MET A 104 -4.02 8.54 -4.56
C MET A 104 -2.93 8.07 -5.51
N VAL A 105 -1.90 7.42 -4.96
CA VAL A 105 -0.86 6.74 -5.74
C VAL A 105 -0.94 5.25 -5.41
N MET A 106 -1.51 4.48 -6.30
CA MET A 106 -1.74 3.06 -6.10
C MET A 106 -0.69 2.23 -6.83
N VAL A 107 -0.09 1.28 -6.13
CA VAL A 107 0.81 0.29 -6.75
C VAL A 107 0.08 -1.02 -6.89
N TYR A 108 -0.30 -1.34 -8.14
CA TYR A 108 -0.88 -2.63 -8.48
C TYR A 108 0.22 -3.65 -8.74
N THR A 109 0.06 -4.85 -8.19
CA THR A 109 0.90 -6.00 -8.51
C THR A 109 0.07 -7.28 -8.45
N HIS A 110 0.49 -8.32 -9.16
CA HIS A 110 -0.20 -9.61 -9.10
C HIS A 110 -0.10 -10.21 -7.68
N PRO A 111 -1.16 -10.87 -7.16
CA PRO A 111 -1.16 -11.39 -5.78
C PRO A 111 -0.02 -12.38 -5.51
N MET A 112 0.38 -13.18 -6.49
CA MET A 112 1.53 -14.09 -6.35
C MET A 112 2.86 -13.33 -6.21
N ILE A 113 3.06 -12.23 -6.94
CA ILE A 113 4.24 -11.37 -6.76
C ILE A 113 4.25 -10.76 -5.36
N SER A 114 3.09 -10.28 -4.88
CA SER A 114 2.95 -9.79 -3.50
C SER A 114 3.36 -10.85 -2.48
N TYR A 115 2.91 -12.09 -2.70
CA TYR A 115 3.22 -13.23 -1.83
C TYR A 115 4.72 -13.53 -1.82
N ILE A 116 5.34 -13.72 -3.00
CA ILE A 116 6.77 -14.01 -3.13
C ILE A 116 7.61 -12.89 -2.52
N SER A 117 7.28 -11.64 -2.82
CA SER A 117 8.02 -10.48 -2.29
C SER A 117 7.92 -10.38 -0.77
N ASN A 118 6.78 -10.80 -0.18
CA ASN A 118 6.62 -10.82 1.26
C ASN A 118 7.38 -11.99 1.91
N PHE A 119 7.43 -13.14 1.26
CA PHE A 119 8.12 -14.34 1.74
C PHE A 119 9.65 -14.19 1.66
N GLN A 120 10.18 -13.65 0.55
CA GLN A 120 11.62 -13.58 0.30
C GLN A 120 12.33 -12.35 0.88
N SER A 121 11.64 -11.25 1.11
CA SER A 121 12.27 -9.94 1.35
C SER A 121 11.96 -9.29 2.69
N ARG A 122 11.21 -9.95 3.57
CA ARG A 122 10.82 -9.36 4.86
C ARG A 122 11.21 -10.27 6.02
N GLU A 123 11.87 -9.69 7.02
CA GLU A 123 12.08 -10.33 8.32
C GLU A 123 10.75 -10.71 9.00
N ARG A 124 9.68 -9.96 8.68
CA ARG A 124 8.32 -10.19 9.18
C ARG A 124 7.50 -10.93 8.13
N ASN A 125 7.25 -12.20 8.35
CA ASN A 125 6.37 -13.00 7.48
C ASN A 125 4.89 -12.63 7.71
N VAL A 126 4.23 -12.10 6.67
CA VAL A 126 2.78 -11.84 6.69
C VAL A 126 2.06 -13.08 6.16
N PRO A 127 1.08 -13.66 6.90
CA PRO A 127 0.35 -14.83 6.43
C PRO A 127 -0.25 -14.64 5.04
N ALA A 128 -0.22 -15.67 4.21
CA ALA A 128 -0.75 -15.64 2.84
C ALA A 128 -2.20 -15.12 2.78
N SER A 129 -3.06 -15.56 3.72
CA SER A 129 -4.44 -15.09 3.82
C SER A 129 -4.55 -13.57 3.99
N ALA A 130 -3.65 -12.97 4.78
CA ALA A 130 -3.61 -11.53 4.99
C ALA A 130 -3.09 -10.80 3.74
N VAL A 131 -2.10 -11.35 3.02
CA VAL A 131 -1.60 -10.80 1.76
C VAL A 131 -2.73 -10.76 0.73
N PHE A 132 -3.44 -11.86 0.52
CA PHE A 132 -4.49 -11.95 -0.49
C PHE A 132 -5.76 -11.17 -0.12
N SER A 133 -6.18 -11.19 1.15
CA SER A 133 -7.34 -10.40 1.58
C SER A 133 -7.06 -8.89 1.45
N THR A 134 -5.89 -8.43 1.85
CA THR A 134 -5.49 -7.03 1.70
C THR A 134 -5.41 -6.65 0.23
N TRP A 135 -4.79 -7.48 -0.61
CA TRP A 135 -4.72 -7.30 -2.05
C TRP A 135 -6.12 -7.09 -2.64
N ARG A 136 -7.05 -8.02 -2.39
CA ARG A 136 -8.41 -7.93 -2.88
C ARG A 136 -9.11 -6.67 -2.40
N ASN A 137 -9.04 -6.38 -1.10
CA ASN A 137 -9.73 -5.24 -0.50
C ASN A 137 -9.25 -3.91 -1.07
N VAL A 138 -7.96 -3.75 -1.34
CA VAL A 138 -7.40 -2.54 -1.95
C VAL A 138 -7.92 -2.35 -3.36
N TYR A 139 -7.81 -3.38 -4.21
CA TYR A 139 -8.08 -3.21 -5.63
C TYR A 139 -9.57 -3.21 -5.98
N GLN A 140 -10.43 -3.74 -5.12
CA GLN A 140 -11.88 -3.55 -5.23
C GLN A 140 -12.31 -2.09 -5.07
N LEU A 141 -11.51 -1.27 -4.39
CA LEU A 141 -11.83 0.13 -4.11
C LEU A 141 -11.33 1.11 -5.19
N ILE A 142 -10.69 0.65 -6.26
CA ILE A 142 -10.13 1.52 -7.31
C ILE A 142 -11.18 2.51 -7.86
N SER A 143 -12.37 1.99 -8.22
CA SER A 143 -13.45 2.83 -8.76
C SER A 143 -13.93 3.87 -7.74
N ASP A 144 -14.04 3.46 -6.47
CA ASP A 144 -14.47 4.37 -5.40
C ASP A 144 -13.42 5.43 -5.13
N TYR A 145 -12.15 5.07 -5.09
CA TYR A 145 -11.04 6.02 -4.93
C TYR A 145 -10.99 7.03 -6.07
N SER A 146 -11.12 6.57 -7.32
CA SER A 146 -11.16 7.48 -8.48
C SER A 146 -12.29 8.51 -8.36
N LYS A 147 -13.49 8.07 -7.98
CA LYS A 147 -14.65 8.97 -7.79
C LYS A 147 -14.43 9.94 -6.62
N MET A 148 -13.96 9.42 -5.46
CA MET A 148 -13.78 10.23 -4.26
C MET A 148 -12.72 11.32 -4.42
N THR A 149 -11.66 11.04 -5.17
CA THR A 149 -10.55 11.97 -5.37
C THR A 149 -10.75 12.87 -6.61
N GLY A 150 -11.91 12.81 -7.25
CA GLY A 150 -12.17 13.60 -8.46
C GLY A 150 -11.24 13.22 -9.63
N GLY A 151 -10.79 11.97 -9.68
CA GLY A 151 -9.85 11.48 -10.69
C GLY A 151 -8.37 11.62 -10.34
N ASN A 152 -8.02 12.18 -9.18
CA ASN A 152 -6.63 12.26 -8.69
C ASN A 152 -6.12 10.89 -8.22
N LEU A 153 -6.18 9.88 -9.08
CA LEU A 153 -5.70 8.52 -8.85
C LEU A 153 -4.70 8.14 -9.94
N SER A 154 -3.48 7.85 -9.54
CA SER A 154 -2.45 7.27 -10.41
C SER A 154 -2.23 5.81 -10.04
N ILE A 155 -2.22 4.92 -11.02
CA ILE A 155 -1.99 3.49 -10.83
C ILE A 155 -0.67 3.11 -11.49
N PHE A 156 0.26 2.58 -10.70
CA PHE A 156 1.55 2.06 -11.16
C PHE A 156 1.48 0.54 -11.12
N ILE A 157 1.82 -0.09 -12.25
CA ILE A 157 1.88 -1.55 -12.35
C ILE A 157 3.30 -1.99 -12.02
N ASN A 158 3.43 -2.89 -11.04
CA ASN A 158 4.68 -3.52 -10.68
C ASN A 158 4.60 -5.01 -10.97
N ASP A 159 5.03 -5.41 -12.16
CA ASP A 159 5.11 -6.80 -12.64
C ASP A 159 6.49 -7.43 -12.42
N ARG A 160 7.41 -6.70 -11.77
CA ARG A 160 8.80 -7.12 -11.55
C ARG A 160 9.51 -7.48 -12.85
N ASP A 161 9.27 -6.73 -13.92
CA ASP A 161 9.87 -6.90 -15.25
C ASP A 161 9.65 -8.34 -15.82
N GLY A 162 8.49 -8.91 -15.50
CA GLY A 162 8.12 -10.26 -15.95
C GLY A 162 8.86 -11.41 -15.26
N LYS A 163 9.68 -11.13 -14.23
CA LYS A 163 10.51 -12.13 -13.53
C LYS A 163 9.73 -13.35 -13.04
N TYR A 164 8.48 -13.18 -12.64
CA TYR A 164 7.65 -14.23 -12.01
C TYR A 164 6.54 -14.77 -12.93
N GLY A 165 6.75 -14.73 -14.24
CA GLY A 165 5.74 -15.16 -15.22
C GLY A 165 5.26 -16.60 -15.02
N LYS A 166 6.16 -17.54 -14.72
CA LYS A 166 5.84 -18.96 -14.47
C LYS A 166 5.02 -19.15 -13.20
N GLU A 167 5.39 -18.47 -12.12
CA GLU A 167 4.68 -18.51 -10.84
C GLU A 167 3.28 -17.92 -10.95
N ILE A 168 3.13 -16.86 -11.73
CA ILE A 168 1.83 -16.24 -12.03
C ILE A 168 0.94 -17.21 -12.81
N GLU A 169 1.45 -17.86 -13.84
CA GLU A 169 0.71 -18.82 -14.64
C GLU A 169 0.27 -20.03 -13.82
N ALA A 170 1.17 -20.58 -13.01
CA ALA A 170 0.87 -21.69 -12.12
C ALA A 170 -0.17 -21.31 -11.05
N PHE A 171 -0.04 -20.12 -10.44
CA PHE A 171 -1.03 -19.59 -9.51
C PHE A 171 -2.40 -19.41 -10.15
N ASN A 172 -2.46 -18.81 -11.33
CA ASN A 172 -3.72 -18.61 -12.07
C ASN A 172 -4.39 -19.94 -12.46
N THR A 173 -3.59 -20.97 -12.75
CA THR A 173 -4.10 -22.32 -13.01
C THR A 173 -4.66 -22.94 -11.74
N ALA A 174 -3.96 -22.85 -10.61
CA ALA A 174 -4.43 -23.33 -9.32
C ALA A 174 -5.70 -22.60 -8.86
N ALA A 175 -5.81 -21.30 -9.14
CA ALA A 175 -6.96 -20.48 -8.77
C ALA A 175 -8.27 -20.92 -9.46
N LYS A 176 -8.19 -21.61 -10.61
CA LYS A 176 -9.37 -22.20 -11.26
C LYS A 176 -10.06 -23.27 -10.39
N ASN A 177 -9.30 -23.89 -9.49
CA ASN A 177 -9.80 -24.87 -8.53
C ASN A 177 -10.22 -24.21 -7.17
N GLY A 178 -10.35 -22.88 -7.14
CA GLY A 178 -10.78 -22.13 -5.97
C GLY A 178 -9.72 -22.05 -4.87
N ALA A 179 -10.20 -21.82 -3.65
CA ALA A 179 -9.32 -21.59 -2.50
C ALA A 179 -8.43 -22.80 -2.15
N SER A 180 -8.94 -24.03 -2.33
CA SER A 180 -8.16 -25.25 -2.07
C SER A 180 -6.99 -25.38 -3.05
N GLY A 181 -7.22 -25.15 -4.35
CA GLY A 181 -6.16 -25.19 -5.36
C GLY A 181 -5.06 -24.16 -5.09
N ILE A 182 -5.43 -22.95 -4.68
CA ILE A 182 -4.46 -21.92 -4.26
C ILE A 182 -3.65 -22.41 -3.05
N ALA A 183 -4.32 -22.97 -2.02
CA ALA A 183 -3.64 -23.43 -0.80
C ALA A 183 -2.62 -24.56 -1.11
N ASP A 184 -3.01 -25.52 -1.93
CA ASP A 184 -2.15 -26.64 -2.36
C ASP A 184 -0.93 -26.14 -3.15
N TYR A 185 -1.15 -25.19 -4.06
CA TYR A 185 -0.07 -24.57 -4.82
C TYR A 185 0.92 -23.84 -3.92
N LEU A 186 0.45 -23.02 -2.99
CA LEU A 186 1.32 -22.29 -2.06
C LEU A 186 2.10 -23.21 -1.12
N ALA A 187 1.48 -24.30 -0.67
CA ALA A 187 2.17 -25.32 0.14
C ALA A 187 3.31 -25.98 -0.64
N SER A 188 3.08 -26.29 -1.92
CA SER A 188 4.10 -26.83 -2.81
C SER A 188 5.21 -25.83 -3.11
N TYR A 189 4.84 -24.57 -3.39
CA TYR A 189 5.79 -23.50 -3.65
C TYR A 189 6.74 -23.27 -2.47
N ASN A 190 6.22 -23.24 -1.24
CA ASN A 190 7.03 -23.06 -0.04
C ASN A 190 8.04 -24.19 0.15
N LYS A 191 7.60 -25.46 -0.01
CA LYS A 191 8.51 -26.62 0.08
C LYS A 191 9.66 -26.62 -0.92
N GLN A 192 9.51 -25.91 -2.05
CA GLN A 192 10.55 -25.83 -3.07
C GLN A 192 11.50 -24.65 -2.84
N ASN A 193 11.11 -23.68 -2.01
CA ASN A 193 11.84 -22.42 -1.82
C ASN A 193 12.29 -22.17 -0.36
N ASP A 194 11.98 -23.10 0.58
CA ASP A 194 12.58 -23.20 1.92
C ASP A 194 13.93 -23.91 1.84
#